data_c874a692907f699f22bdf1e8be4f0af0
#
_entry.id   c874a692907f699f22bdf1e8be4f0af0
#
_cell.length_a   1.000
_cell.length_b   1.000
_cell.length_c   1.000
_cell.angle_alpha   90.00
_cell.angle_beta   90.00
_cell.angle_gamma   90.00
#
_symmetry.space_group_name_H-M   'P 1'
#
loop_
_entity.id
_entity.type
_entity.pdbx_description
1 polymer ?
#
loop_
_entity_poly.entity_id
_entity_poly.type
_entity_poly.pdbx_seq_one_letter_code
_entity_poly.pdbx_strand_id
1 'polypeptide(L)'
;MIPFPNKKYQIIYADPPWLERGGGKIKRGADRHYNLMKDKDIINLPVSQICADNAHLYLWVTNNKLIVGLEVMKSWGFSYKTIITWNKDRFGLGQYFRGITEHCLFGVRGSLPYKIVDGKRQQGLTGFYAKRTKHSKKPEEMRRMIEKVSYQDGFNMIDLFARQKTEGWGVWGDQI
;
A
#
# COMPACT_ATOMS: atom_id res chain seq x y z
N MET A 1 -11.43 15.95 7.02
CA MET A 1 -10.73 14.64 6.95
C MET A 1 -11.66 13.60 7.53
N ILE A 2 -11.83 12.47 6.86
CA ILE A 2 -12.66 11.37 7.38
C ILE A 2 -12.01 10.83 8.66
N PRO A 3 -12.74 10.66 9.79
CA PRO A 3 -12.15 10.11 11.00
C PRO A 3 -11.70 8.66 10.77
N PHE A 4 -10.59 8.28 11.42
CA PHE A 4 -10.17 6.88 11.44
C PHE A 4 -11.15 6.03 12.24
N PRO A 5 -11.31 4.73 11.89
CA PRO A 5 -12.13 3.81 12.65
C PRO A 5 -11.56 3.62 14.06
N ASN A 6 -12.43 3.49 15.04
CA ASN A 6 -12.05 3.18 16.42
C ASN A 6 -11.80 1.68 16.61
N LYS A 7 -10.79 1.15 15.91
CA LYS A 7 -10.39 -0.26 15.94
C LYS A 7 -8.90 -0.37 15.69
N LYS A 8 -8.25 -1.41 16.22
CA LYS A 8 -6.85 -1.75 15.96
C LYS A 8 -6.75 -2.81 14.88
N TYR A 9 -5.79 -2.64 13.97
CA TYR A 9 -5.57 -3.54 12.84
C TYR A 9 -4.16 -4.13 12.87
N GLN A 10 -4.06 -5.41 12.52
CA GLN A 10 -2.79 -6.13 12.40
C GLN A 10 -2.20 -6.01 11.00
N ILE A 11 -3.02 -5.78 9.99
CA ILE A 11 -2.57 -5.62 8.61
C ILE A 11 -3.08 -4.29 8.08
N ILE A 12 -2.15 -3.42 7.71
CA ILE A 12 -2.40 -2.14 7.09
C ILE A 12 -1.95 -2.24 5.63
N TYR A 13 -2.89 -2.10 4.71
CA TYR A 13 -2.63 -1.99 3.27
C TYR A 13 -2.97 -0.59 2.82
N ALA A 14 -2.06 0.11 2.17
CA ALA A 14 -2.22 1.52 1.86
C ALA A 14 -1.75 1.84 0.44
N ASP A 15 -2.59 2.56 -0.32
CA ASP A 15 -2.27 3.12 -1.64
C ASP A 15 -2.52 4.63 -1.64
N PRO A 16 -1.64 5.43 -1.02
CA PRO A 16 -1.85 6.87 -0.91
C PRO A 16 -1.96 7.54 -2.27
N PRO A 17 -2.84 8.55 -2.40
CA PRO A 17 -2.98 9.35 -3.62
C PRO A 17 -1.83 10.37 -3.71
N TRP A 18 -0.62 9.89 -4.01
CA TRP A 18 0.59 10.69 -4.06
C TRP A 18 0.47 11.88 -5.00
N LEU A 19 0.84 13.06 -4.53
CA LEU A 19 0.97 14.23 -5.39
C LEU A 19 2.20 14.04 -6.29
N GLU A 20 1.98 13.60 -7.51
CA GLU A 20 3.01 13.54 -8.56
C GLU A 20 2.74 14.63 -9.58
N ARG A 21 3.74 15.50 -9.78
CA ARG A 21 3.71 16.45 -10.88
C ARG A 21 4.09 15.70 -12.16
N GLY A 22 3.10 15.41 -13.00
CA GLY A 22 3.36 14.92 -14.35
C GLY A 22 4.24 15.93 -15.10
N GLY A 23 5.27 15.45 -15.81
CA GLY A 23 6.18 16.31 -16.57
C GLY A 23 5.43 17.13 -17.61
N GLY A 24 5.53 18.46 -17.53
CA GLY A 24 5.04 19.42 -18.52
C GLY A 24 3.74 20.14 -18.15
N LYS A 25 3.33 21.08 -19.04
CA LYS A 25 2.15 21.95 -18.87
C LYS A 25 0.81 21.22 -19.02
N ILE A 26 0.81 19.96 -19.43
CA ILE A 26 -0.43 19.19 -19.67
C ILE A 26 -0.65 18.25 -18.50
N LYS A 27 -1.78 18.44 -17.79
CA LYS A 27 -2.27 17.52 -16.76
C LYS A 27 -2.56 16.15 -17.38
N ARG A 28 -1.65 15.18 -17.23
CA ARG A 28 -1.76 13.81 -17.78
C ARG A 28 -1.70 12.72 -16.70
N GLY A 29 -1.74 13.11 -15.43
CA GLY A 29 -1.52 12.21 -14.30
C GLY A 29 -2.80 11.86 -13.53
N ALA A 30 -2.61 11.30 -12.35
CA ALA A 30 -3.65 10.87 -11.42
C ALA A 30 -4.54 12.02 -10.91
N ASP A 31 -4.08 13.29 -11.03
CA ASP A 31 -4.80 14.51 -10.68
C ASP A 31 -6.15 14.71 -11.41
N ARG A 32 -6.42 13.93 -12.46
CA ARG A 32 -7.71 13.92 -13.17
C ARG A 32 -8.77 13.04 -12.52
N HIS A 33 -8.37 12.17 -11.64
CA HIS A 33 -9.24 11.07 -11.19
C HIS A 33 -9.58 11.12 -9.70
N TYR A 34 -8.76 11.77 -8.85
CA TYR A 34 -8.99 11.87 -7.41
C TYR A 34 -8.15 12.97 -6.76
N ASN A 35 -8.52 13.35 -5.54
CA ASN A 35 -7.81 14.35 -4.75
C ASN A 35 -6.43 13.83 -4.33
N LEU A 36 -5.38 14.45 -4.87
CA LEU A 36 -4.01 14.12 -4.50
C LEU A 36 -3.65 14.74 -3.15
N MET A 37 -2.87 14.02 -2.37
CA MET A 37 -2.36 14.48 -1.08
C MET A 37 -0.89 14.88 -1.18
N LYS A 38 -0.51 15.95 -0.46
CA LYS A 38 0.90 16.32 -0.30
C LYS A 38 1.61 15.26 0.54
N ASP A 39 2.88 15.03 0.26
CA ASP A 39 3.71 14.05 0.98
C ASP A 39 3.67 14.27 2.51
N LYS A 40 3.76 15.53 2.94
CA LYS A 40 3.69 15.93 4.36
C LYS A 40 2.36 15.53 5.01
N ASP A 41 1.27 15.64 4.28
CA ASP A 41 -0.06 15.30 4.82
C ASP A 41 -0.19 13.79 5.00
N ILE A 42 0.39 12.99 4.10
CA ILE A 42 0.44 11.52 4.22
C ILE A 42 1.34 11.11 5.39
N ILE A 43 2.54 11.70 5.52
CA ILE A 43 3.46 11.44 6.62
C ILE A 43 2.79 11.69 7.99
N ASN A 44 2.01 12.77 8.09
CA ASN A 44 1.36 13.19 9.33
C ASN A 44 0.04 12.49 9.64
N LEU A 45 -0.42 11.57 8.79
CA LEU A 45 -1.62 10.79 9.12
C LEU A 45 -1.39 9.95 10.38
N PRO A 46 -2.34 9.97 11.34
CA PRO A 46 -2.17 9.27 12.62
C PRO A 46 -2.44 7.76 12.51
N VAL A 47 -1.87 7.11 11.48
CA VAL A 47 -2.07 5.67 11.22
C VAL A 47 -1.61 4.81 12.38
N SER A 48 -0.61 5.23 13.14
CA SER A 48 -0.15 4.54 14.35
C SER A 48 -1.27 4.34 15.39
N GLN A 49 -2.29 5.21 15.41
CA GLN A 49 -3.42 5.11 16.33
C GLN A 49 -4.37 3.95 16.02
N ILE A 50 -4.39 3.46 14.78
CA ILE A 50 -5.22 2.32 14.37
C ILE A 50 -4.40 1.03 14.18
N CYS A 51 -3.10 1.07 14.43
CA CYS A 51 -2.25 -0.12 14.37
C CYS A 51 -2.31 -0.89 15.69
N ALA A 52 -2.35 -2.21 15.60
CA ALA A 52 -2.06 -3.10 16.71
C ALA A 52 -0.58 -2.98 17.10
N ASP A 53 -0.20 -3.44 18.31
CA ASP A 53 1.20 -3.44 18.76
C ASP A 53 2.08 -4.31 17.88
N ASN A 54 1.51 -5.41 17.36
CA ASN A 54 2.14 -6.28 16.38
C ASN A 54 1.38 -6.16 15.05
N ALA A 55 2.00 -5.58 14.02
CA ALA A 55 1.34 -5.29 12.77
C ALA A 55 2.29 -5.33 11.57
N HIS A 56 1.74 -5.60 10.39
CA HIS A 56 2.39 -5.48 9.09
C HIS A 56 1.82 -4.29 8.31
N LEU A 57 2.70 -3.56 7.65
CA LEU A 57 2.36 -2.50 6.70
C LEU A 57 2.76 -2.91 5.29
N TYR A 58 1.85 -2.72 4.35
CA TYR A 58 2.04 -2.85 2.91
C TYR A 58 1.69 -1.50 2.27
N LEU A 59 2.72 -0.73 1.91
CA LEU A 59 2.59 0.65 1.43
C LEU A 59 2.99 0.77 -0.03
N TRP A 60 2.05 1.08 -0.90
CA TRP A 60 2.32 1.33 -2.31
C TRP A 60 3.01 2.67 -2.54
N VAL A 61 4.05 2.60 -3.36
CA VAL A 61 4.82 3.75 -3.81
C VAL A 61 5.14 3.61 -5.29
N THR A 62 5.20 4.73 -5.98
CA THR A 62 5.81 4.80 -7.30
C THR A 62 7.34 4.90 -7.18
N ASN A 63 8.07 4.71 -8.29
CA ASN A 63 9.52 4.85 -8.30
C ASN A 63 9.99 6.20 -7.72
N ASN A 64 9.27 7.28 -8.02
CA ASN A 64 9.61 8.64 -7.56
C ASN A 64 9.30 8.86 -6.08
N LYS A 65 8.43 8.05 -5.47
CA LYS A 65 7.98 8.17 -4.09
C LYS A 65 8.64 7.20 -3.12
N LEU A 66 9.65 6.45 -3.58
CA LEU A 66 10.32 5.44 -2.76
C LEU A 66 10.90 6.02 -1.46
N ILE A 67 11.65 7.11 -1.55
CA ILE A 67 12.28 7.74 -0.37
C ILE A 67 11.21 8.27 0.58
N VAL A 68 10.23 9.01 0.08
CA VAL A 68 9.12 9.53 0.88
C VAL A 68 8.30 8.40 1.49
N GLY A 69 8.10 7.30 0.77
CA GLY A 69 7.42 6.11 1.29
C GLY A 69 8.14 5.50 2.50
N LEU A 70 9.46 5.50 2.52
CA LEU A 70 10.24 5.07 3.69
C LEU A 70 10.06 6.03 4.89
N GLU A 71 9.97 7.34 4.64
CA GLU A 71 9.66 8.33 5.67
C GLU A 71 8.25 8.14 6.25
N VAL A 72 7.27 7.93 5.38
CA VAL A 72 5.87 7.61 5.78
C VAL A 72 5.85 6.37 6.66
N MET A 73 6.50 5.29 6.21
CA MET A 73 6.57 4.03 6.96
C MET A 73 7.13 4.24 8.36
N LYS A 74 8.23 4.98 8.49
CA LYS A 74 8.85 5.33 9.77
C LYS A 74 7.92 6.17 10.65
N SER A 75 7.28 7.19 10.08
CA SER A 75 6.34 8.07 10.80
C SER A 75 5.12 7.30 11.33
N TRP A 76 4.64 6.31 10.58
CA TRP A 76 3.53 5.46 11.00
C TRP A 76 3.93 4.37 12.02
N GLY A 77 5.22 4.30 12.38
CA GLY A 77 5.75 3.42 13.42
C GLY A 77 6.14 2.02 12.94
N PHE A 78 6.50 1.88 11.67
CA PHE A 78 6.93 0.61 11.07
C PHE A 78 8.41 0.63 10.70
N SER A 79 9.08 -0.51 10.89
CA SER A 79 10.45 -0.78 10.42
C SER A 79 10.40 -1.44 9.06
N TYR A 80 11.06 -0.86 8.07
CA TYR A 80 11.18 -1.43 6.72
C TYR A 80 11.86 -2.81 6.76
N LYS A 81 11.36 -3.74 5.97
CA LYS A 81 11.93 -5.10 5.82
C LYS A 81 12.32 -5.43 4.40
N THR A 82 11.45 -5.18 3.43
CA THR A 82 11.72 -5.48 2.01
C THR A 82 10.78 -4.69 1.10
N ILE A 83 11.06 -4.77 -0.18
CA ILE A 83 10.24 -4.21 -1.26
C ILE A 83 9.65 -5.34 -2.09
N ILE A 84 8.38 -5.22 -2.46
CA ILE A 84 7.68 -6.14 -3.35
C ILE A 84 7.39 -5.38 -4.62
N THR A 85 7.88 -5.87 -5.75
CA THR A 85 7.79 -5.19 -7.05
C THR A 85 6.73 -5.81 -7.93
N TRP A 86 5.76 -5.02 -8.33
CA TRP A 86 4.83 -5.36 -9.40
C TRP A 86 5.43 -4.99 -10.76
N ASN A 87 5.65 -6.00 -11.61
CA ASN A 87 6.01 -5.84 -13.00
C ASN A 87 4.73 -5.79 -13.85
N LYS A 88 4.56 -4.70 -14.59
CA LYS A 88 3.36 -4.41 -15.39
C LYS A 88 3.51 -4.95 -16.81
N ASP A 89 2.38 -5.22 -17.47
CA ASP A 89 2.32 -5.64 -18.88
C ASP A 89 2.64 -4.53 -19.88
N ARG A 90 2.54 -3.25 -19.45
CA ARG A 90 2.74 -2.09 -20.30
C ARG A 90 3.50 -1.00 -19.55
N PHE A 91 4.39 -0.31 -20.24
CA PHE A 91 5.10 0.83 -19.68
C PHE A 91 4.20 2.07 -19.56
N GLY A 92 4.48 2.87 -18.55
CA GLY A 92 3.85 4.16 -18.29
C GLY A 92 4.65 5.33 -18.81
N LEU A 93 4.47 6.48 -18.18
CA LEU A 93 5.21 7.70 -18.45
C LEU A 93 6.64 7.62 -17.91
N GLY A 94 7.51 8.48 -18.39
CA GLY A 94 8.88 8.64 -17.96
C GLY A 94 9.70 9.33 -19.05
N GLN A 95 10.65 10.18 -18.67
CA GLN A 95 11.50 10.91 -19.61
C GLN A 95 12.67 10.05 -20.08
N TYR A 96 13.56 9.68 -19.16
CA TYR A 96 14.71 8.84 -19.45
C TYR A 96 14.37 7.35 -19.43
N PHE A 97 13.56 6.94 -18.43
CA PHE A 97 13.13 5.55 -18.26
C PHE A 97 11.60 5.48 -18.15
N ARG A 98 10.98 4.64 -18.98
CA ARG A 98 9.54 4.41 -18.97
C ARG A 98 9.20 3.46 -17.84
N GLY A 99 8.30 3.90 -16.93
CA GLY A 99 7.92 3.12 -15.77
C GLY A 99 7.16 1.84 -16.15
N ILE A 100 7.71 0.68 -15.84
CA ILE A 100 7.09 -0.63 -16.00
C ILE A 100 6.85 -1.30 -14.65
N THR A 101 7.32 -0.69 -13.58
CA THR A 101 7.22 -1.23 -12.22
C THR A 101 6.45 -0.29 -11.31
N GLU A 102 5.93 -0.85 -10.23
CA GLU A 102 5.44 -0.15 -9.06
C GLU A 102 5.79 -0.98 -7.82
N HIS A 103 5.95 -0.35 -6.68
CA HIS A 103 6.51 -1.00 -5.52
C HIS A 103 5.55 -0.97 -4.33
N CYS A 104 5.53 -2.05 -3.57
CA CYS A 104 4.88 -2.12 -2.28
C CYS A 104 5.96 -2.33 -1.21
N LEU A 105 6.14 -1.34 -0.34
CA LEU A 105 7.05 -1.44 0.79
C LEU A 105 6.42 -2.31 1.87
N PHE A 106 7.16 -3.29 2.35
CA PHE A 106 6.76 -4.12 3.48
C PHE A 106 7.49 -3.70 4.74
N GLY A 107 6.74 -3.43 5.80
CA GLY A 107 7.25 -3.05 7.11
C GLY A 107 6.57 -3.79 8.24
N VAL A 108 7.25 -3.86 9.37
CA VAL A 108 6.80 -4.56 10.58
C VAL A 108 6.83 -3.61 11.78
N ARG A 109 5.78 -3.66 12.59
CA ARG A 109 5.70 -3.08 13.92
C ARG A 109 5.59 -4.22 14.92
N GLY A 110 6.38 -4.18 16.00
CA GLY A 110 6.41 -5.27 16.97
C GLY A 110 6.86 -6.59 16.35
N SER A 111 6.16 -7.67 16.68
CA SER A 111 6.49 -9.04 16.26
C SER A 111 5.23 -9.82 15.85
N LEU A 112 4.63 -9.44 14.71
CA LEU A 112 3.50 -10.20 14.17
C LEU A 112 3.99 -11.54 13.61
N PRO A 113 3.44 -12.70 14.05
CA PRO A 113 3.83 -13.99 13.51
C PRO A 113 3.54 -14.12 12.02
N TYR A 114 4.29 -14.95 11.35
CA TYR A 114 3.96 -15.41 10.00
C TYR A 114 2.85 -16.48 10.06
N LYS A 115 2.10 -16.59 8.97
CA LYS A 115 1.04 -17.58 8.85
C LYS A 115 1.63 -18.98 8.67
N ILE A 116 1.08 -19.96 9.38
CA ILE A 116 1.40 -21.37 9.23
C ILE A 116 0.14 -22.10 8.75
N VAL A 117 0.26 -22.91 7.71
CA VAL A 117 -0.78 -23.80 7.20
C VAL A 117 -0.18 -25.20 7.08
N ASP A 118 -0.82 -26.20 7.67
CA ASP A 118 -0.36 -27.60 7.68
C ASP A 118 1.11 -27.74 8.13
N GLY A 119 1.49 -27.02 9.19
CA GLY A 119 2.83 -27.01 9.75
C GLY A 119 3.87 -26.28 8.89
N LYS A 120 3.50 -25.70 7.75
CA LYS A 120 4.41 -25.01 6.83
C LYS A 120 4.23 -23.50 6.90
N ARG A 121 5.36 -22.79 7.05
CA ARG A 121 5.41 -21.34 6.98
C ARG A 121 4.98 -20.85 5.58
N GLN A 122 4.04 -19.94 5.53
CA GLN A 122 3.62 -19.31 4.28
C GLN A 122 4.57 -18.18 3.93
N GLN A 123 4.99 -18.14 2.67
CA GLN A 123 5.92 -17.13 2.16
C GLN A 123 5.40 -16.54 0.85
N GLY A 124 5.71 -15.27 0.62
CA GLY A 124 5.49 -14.55 -0.63
C GLY A 124 6.78 -14.37 -1.42
N LEU A 125 6.67 -13.70 -2.54
CA LEU A 125 7.79 -13.32 -3.40
C LEU A 125 7.97 -11.82 -3.41
N THR A 126 9.20 -11.35 -3.56
CA THR A 126 9.53 -9.91 -3.66
C THR A 126 9.27 -9.32 -5.05
N GLY A 127 8.78 -10.10 -5.98
CA GLY A 127 8.39 -9.66 -7.32
C GLY A 127 7.30 -10.54 -7.89
N PHE A 128 6.40 -9.94 -8.66
CA PHE A 128 5.35 -10.64 -9.39
C PHE A 128 4.96 -9.88 -10.66
N TYR A 129 4.35 -10.59 -11.59
CA TYR A 129 3.81 -10.03 -12.82
C TYR A 129 2.28 -10.03 -12.74
N ALA A 130 1.68 -8.89 -13.08
CA ALA A 130 0.23 -8.80 -13.25
C ALA A 130 -0.11 -7.75 -14.31
N LYS A 131 -1.14 -8.00 -15.11
CA LYS A 131 -1.65 -7.03 -16.09
C LYS A 131 -2.30 -5.86 -15.39
N ARG A 132 -2.11 -4.67 -15.94
CA ARG A 132 -2.88 -3.49 -15.52
C ARG A 132 -4.34 -3.69 -15.96
N THR A 133 -5.25 -3.37 -15.05
CA THR A 133 -6.68 -3.34 -15.32
C THR A 133 -7.17 -1.92 -15.51
N LYS A 134 -7.97 -1.40 -14.59
CA LYS A 134 -8.39 0.02 -14.58
C LYS A 134 -7.27 0.92 -14.10
N HIS A 135 -7.34 2.22 -14.43
CA HIS A 135 -6.36 3.22 -13.99
C HIS A 135 -6.21 3.18 -12.45
N SER A 136 -4.97 3.14 -11.99
CA SER A 136 -4.59 3.13 -10.57
C SER A 136 -5.12 1.96 -9.72
N LYS A 137 -5.81 0.96 -10.28
CA LYS A 137 -6.19 -0.23 -9.52
C LYS A 137 -4.98 -1.13 -9.30
N LYS A 138 -4.70 -1.43 -8.03
CA LYS A 138 -3.64 -2.38 -7.68
C LYS A 138 -4.08 -3.82 -7.97
N PRO A 139 -3.14 -4.71 -8.35
CA PRO A 139 -3.46 -6.10 -8.69
C PRO A 139 -3.93 -6.89 -7.48
N GLU A 140 -4.93 -7.74 -7.68
CA GLU A 140 -5.49 -8.61 -6.64
C GLU A 140 -4.47 -9.66 -6.14
N GLU A 141 -3.48 -9.97 -6.97
CA GLU A 141 -2.34 -10.82 -6.61
C GLU A 141 -1.63 -10.35 -5.36
N MET A 142 -1.48 -9.03 -5.19
CA MET A 142 -0.86 -8.48 -3.98
C MET A 142 -1.72 -8.72 -2.75
N ARG A 143 -3.04 -8.53 -2.84
CA ARG A 143 -3.96 -8.78 -1.73
C ARG A 143 -3.95 -10.25 -1.31
N ARG A 144 -4.02 -11.16 -2.29
CA ARG A 144 -3.90 -12.60 -2.03
C ARG A 144 -2.58 -12.99 -1.37
N MET A 145 -1.49 -12.33 -1.77
CA MET A 145 -0.17 -12.57 -1.17
C MET A 145 -0.14 -12.08 0.28
N ILE A 146 -0.73 -10.93 0.59
CA ILE A 146 -0.88 -10.42 1.96
C ILE A 146 -1.64 -11.43 2.83
N GLU A 147 -2.80 -11.88 2.37
CA GLU A 147 -3.67 -12.84 3.08
C GLU A 147 -3.01 -14.20 3.27
N LYS A 148 -2.14 -14.58 2.34
CA LYS A 148 -1.34 -15.82 2.43
C LYS A 148 -0.21 -15.69 3.47
N VAL A 149 0.50 -14.58 3.49
CA VAL A 149 1.77 -14.42 4.24
C VAL A 149 1.55 -13.94 5.67
N SER A 150 0.69 -12.92 5.85
CA SER A 150 0.50 -12.28 7.15
C SER A 150 -0.48 -13.05 8.00
N TYR A 151 -0.07 -13.33 9.24
CA TYR A 151 -1.00 -13.83 10.26
C TYR A 151 -2.03 -12.77 10.56
N GLN A 152 -3.26 -13.22 10.76
CA GLN A 152 -4.39 -12.36 11.16
C GLN A 152 -5.26 -13.12 12.16
N ASP A 153 -5.67 -12.44 13.20
CA ASP A 153 -6.62 -12.91 14.16
C ASP A 153 -7.98 -12.24 13.90
N GLY A 154 -8.87 -12.97 13.24
CA GLY A 154 -10.13 -12.43 12.75
C GLY A 154 -9.99 -11.41 11.62
N PHE A 155 -10.96 -10.49 11.47
CA PHE A 155 -10.99 -9.46 10.43
C PHE A 155 -10.22 -8.19 10.86
N ASN A 156 -8.92 -8.31 11.10
CA ASN A 156 -8.06 -7.22 11.58
C ASN A 156 -7.19 -6.64 10.46
N MET A 157 -7.74 -6.56 9.25
CA MET A 157 -7.13 -5.96 8.07
C MET A 157 -7.84 -4.67 7.67
N ILE A 158 -7.10 -3.66 7.24
CA ILE A 158 -7.66 -2.41 6.71
C ILE A 158 -6.97 -2.00 5.41
N ASP A 159 -7.77 -1.53 4.46
CA ASP A 159 -7.33 -0.88 3.22
C ASP A 159 -7.49 0.64 3.38
N LEU A 160 -6.36 1.33 3.49
CA LEU A 160 -6.32 2.79 3.57
C LEU A 160 -6.29 3.40 2.17
N PHE A 161 -7.04 4.47 1.98
CA PHE A 161 -7.29 5.11 0.68
C PHE A 161 -8.05 4.20 -0.28
N ALA A 162 -8.87 3.31 0.30
CA ALA A 162 -9.67 2.36 -0.47
C ALA A 162 -10.63 3.08 -1.42
N ARG A 163 -10.85 2.49 -2.60
CA ARG A 163 -11.77 2.97 -3.64
C ARG A 163 -12.95 2.02 -3.84
N GLN A 164 -12.93 0.92 -3.15
CA GLN A 164 -13.99 -0.10 -3.15
C GLN A 164 -13.96 -0.86 -1.83
N LYS A 165 -15.11 -1.38 -1.45
CA LYS A 165 -15.19 -2.30 -0.32
C LYS A 165 -14.66 -3.66 -0.76
N THR A 166 -13.91 -4.33 0.12
CA THR A 166 -13.42 -5.70 -0.07
C THR A 166 -13.88 -6.54 1.10
N GLU A 167 -14.45 -7.69 0.82
CA GLU A 167 -14.89 -8.61 1.86
C GLU A 167 -13.72 -9.01 2.79
N GLY A 168 -13.99 -9.02 4.10
CA GLY A 168 -12.98 -9.32 5.11
C GLY A 168 -12.01 -8.17 5.45
N TRP A 169 -12.11 -7.02 4.76
CA TRP A 169 -11.26 -5.85 4.98
C TRP A 169 -12.05 -4.67 5.51
N GLY A 170 -11.55 -4.02 6.57
CA GLY A 170 -11.95 -2.66 6.89
C GLY A 170 -11.49 -1.72 5.76
N VAL A 171 -12.18 -0.61 5.58
CA VAL A 171 -11.86 0.36 4.54
C VAL A 171 -11.86 1.78 5.10
N TRP A 172 -10.92 2.60 4.63
CA TRP A 172 -10.88 4.02 4.91
C TRP A 172 -10.42 4.78 3.66
N GLY A 173 -11.19 5.76 3.23
CA GLY A 173 -10.91 6.56 2.04
C GLY A 173 -12.09 7.46 1.69
N ASP A 174 -11.85 8.48 0.89
CA ASP A 174 -12.85 9.46 0.43
C ASP A 174 -13.64 9.03 -0.82
N GLN A 175 -13.36 7.85 -1.35
CA GLN A 175 -13.98 7.32 -2.57
C GLN A 175 -14.82 6.05 -2.33
N ILE A 176 -15.17 5.76 -1.07
CA ILE A 176 -15.94 4.56 -0.67
C ILE A 176 -17.42 4.87 -0.66
#